data_8756d1ce87aeae36fc20a22d309dba9c
#
_entry.id   8756d1ce87aeae36fc20a22d309dba9c
#
_cell.length_a   1.000
_cell.length_b   1.000
_cell.length_c   1.000
_cell.angle_alpha   90.00
_cell.angle_beta   90.00
_cell.angle_gamma   90.00
#
_symmetry.space_group_name_H-M   'P 1'
#
loop_
_entity.id
_entity.type
_entity.pdbx_description
1 polymer ?
#
loop_
_entity_poly.entity_id
_entity_poly.type
_entity_poly.pdbx_seq_one_letter_code
_entity_poly.pdbx_strand_id
1 'polypeptide(L)'
;RSRQCVINLPTAPLLDAVAGIGNCSSAEVDKFERFGLTASPADAVDAPLIGECHASFECRLRRTHINDDYPLFVWQVVRAHVAARPKWPRTVHYRGEGRFMVSGDETSRRRLFRPEMLQQ
;
A
#
# COMPACT_ATOMS: atom_id res chain seq x y z
N ARG A 1 -6.91 -0.85 21.13
CA ARG A 1 -6.29 -0.57 19.88
C ARG A 1 -4.97 -1.28 19.80
N SER A 2 -4.83 -2.07 18.74
CA SER A 2 -3.82 -3.10 18.66
C SER A 2 -2.40 -2.59 18.43
N ARG A 3 -2.22 -1.35 17.99
CA ARG A 3 -0.94 -0.78 17.54
C ARG A 3 -0.30 -1.61 16.43
N GLN A 4 -1.14 -2.20 15.61
CA GLN A 4 -0.75 -3.04 14.48
C GLN A 4 -1.55 -2.62 13.26
N CYS A 5 -0.96 -2.75 12.10
CA CYS A 5 -1.66 -2.56 10.84
C CYS A 5 -1.00 -3.34 9.71
N VAL A 6 -1.73 -3.46 8.62
CA VAL A 6 -1.16 -3.89 7.34
C VAL A 6 -1.30 -2.73 6.36
N ILE A 7 -0.19 -2.36 5.73
CA ILE A 7 -0.18 -1.40 4.63
C ILE A 7 -0.21 -2.19 3.33
N ASN A 8 -1.33 -2.08 2.63
CA ASN A 8 -1.54 -2.78 1.36
C ASN A 8 -1.33 -1.81 0.21
N LEU A 9 -0.55 -2.22 -0.80
CA LEU A 9 -0.26 -1.41 -1.97
C LEU A 9 -1.08 -1.90 -3.16
N PRO A 10 -2.17 -1.21 -3.51
CA PRO A 10 -2.95 -1.53 -4.69
C PRO A 10 -2.26 -1.06 -5.97
N THR A 11 -2.68 -1.62 -7.09
CA THR A 11 -2.22 -1.21 -8.42
C THR A 11 -3.40 -0.81 -9.29
N ALA A 12 -3.12 -0.36 -10.51
CA ALA A 12 -4.13 0.22 -11.41
C ALA A 12 -5.41 -0.61 -11.58
N PRO A 13 -5.38 -1.95 -11.67
CA PRO A 13 -6.62 -2.75 -11.77
C PRO A 13 -7.57 -2.61 -10.58
N LEU A 14 -7.08 -2.14 -9.43
CA LEU A 14 -7.88 -1.96 -8.21
C LEU A 14 -8.38 -0.51 -8.01
N LEU A 15 -8.21 0.38 -8.99
CA LEU A 15 -8.56 1.80 -8.83
C LEU A 15 -10.01 2.03 -8.41
N ASP A 16 -10.95 1.30 -9.00
CA ASP A 16 -12.37 1.45 -8.66
C ASP A 16 -12.63 1.05 -7.20
N ALA A 17 -12.00 -0.03 -6.74
CA ALA A 17 -12.10 -0.46 -5.35
C ALA A 17 -11.46 0.56 -4.40
N VAL A 18 -10.29 1.09 -4.76
CA VAL A 18 -9.59 2.12 -3.97
C VAL A 18 -10.46 3.35 -3.79
N ALA A 19 -11.03 3.85 -4.87
CA ALA A 19 -11.94 5.01 -4.81
C ALA A 19 -13.20 4.69 -3.99
N GLY A 20 -13.80 3.53 -4.21
CA GLY A 20 -15.01 3.12 -3.51
C GLY A 20 -14.81 2.96 -2.00
N ILE A 21 -13.72 2.37 -1.58
CA ILE A 21 -13.37 2.19 -0.15
C ILE A 21 -13.30 3.53 0.58
N GLY A 22 -12.79 4.56 -0.08
CA GLY A 22 -12.68 5.88 0.50
C GLY A 22 -14.03 6.59 0.69
N ASN A 23 -15.09 6.12 0.03
CA ASN A 23 -16.40 6.75 0.03
C ASN A 23 -17.43 6.05 0.94
N CYS A 24 -17.03 5.05 1.71
CA CYS A 24 -17.93 4.36 2.62
C CYS A 24 -17.25 4.06 3.96
N SER A 25 -18.09 3.79 4.98
CA SER A 25 -17.63 3.47 6.33
C SER A 25 -17.69 1.97 6.56
N SER A 26 -16.67 1.43 7.23
CA SER A 26 -16.68 0.04 7.70
C SER A 26 -17.76 -0.24 8.75
N ALA A 27 -18.30 0.80 9.37
CA ALA A 27 -19.43 0.67 10.29
C ALA A 27 -20.75 0.35 9.58
N GLU A 28 -20.84 0.67 8.28
CA GLU A 28 -22.07 0.49 7.49
C GLU A 28 -21.98 -0.66 6.50
N VAL A 29 -20.80 -0.94 5.97
CA VAL A 29 -20.60 -1.97 4.96
C VAL A 29 -19.35 -2.80 5.21
N ASP A 30 -19.41 -4.08 4.85
CA ASP A 30 -18.22 -4.91 4.74
C ASP A 30 -17.52 -4.57 3.43
N LYS A 31 -16.40 -3.86 3.54
CA LYS A 31 -15.66 -3.39 2.38
C LYS A 31 -15.05 -4.51 1.55
N PHE A 32 -14.64 -5.61 2.19
CA PHE A 32 -14.11 -6.77 1.47
C PHE A 32 -15.18 -7.38 0.57
N GLU A 33 -16.35 -7.64 1.12
CA GLU A 33 -17.46 -8.20 0.35
C GLU A 33 -17.92 -7.25 -0.75
N ARG A 34 -18.14 -5.99 -0.40
CA ARG A 34 -18.68 -5.01 -1.34
C ARG A 34 -17.79 -4.77 -2.56
N PHE A 35 -16.48 -4.77 -2.39
CA PHE A 35 -15.52 -4.48 -3.47
C PHE A 35 -14.84 -5.73 -4.01
N GLY A 36 -15.30 -6.92 -3.63
CA GLY A 36 -14.76 -8.18 -4.13
C GLY A 36 -13.31 -8.43 -3.74
N LEU A 37 -12.91 -7.96 -2.56
CA LEU A 37 -11.56 -8.13 -2.05
C LEU A 37 -11.47 -9.36 -1.15
N THR A 38 -10.33 -10.02 -1.16
CA THR A 38 -10.07 -11.21 -0.35
C THR A 38 -9.23 -10.85 0.85
N ALA A 39 -9.79 -11.09 2.04
CA ALA A 39 -9.03 -10.97 3.28
C ALA A 39 -8.22 -12.24 3.51
N SER A 40 -6.93 -12.10 3.70
CA SER A 40 -6.04 -13.19 4.06
C SER A 40 -5.40 -12.93 5.42
N PRO A 41 -5.19 -13.96 6.26
CA PRO A 41 -4.55 -13.76 7.55
C PRO A 41 -3.11 -13.32 7.38
N ALA A 42 -2.68 -12.38 8.22
CA ALA A 42 -1.28 -12.00 8.32
C ALA A 42 -0.51 -13.01 9.18
N ASP A 43 0.82 -13.00 9.07
CA ASP A 43 1.67 -13.93 9.82
C ASP A 43 2.02 -13.41 11.22
N ALA A 44 2.26 -12.11 11.35
CA ALA A 44 2.81 -11.50 12.56
C ALA A 44 1.87 -10.48 13.24
N VAL A 45 0.80 -10.06 12.58
CA VAL A 45 -0.16 -9.08 13.12
C VAL A 45 -1.60 -9.56 12.95
N ASP A 46 -2.53 -8.94 13.70
CA ASP A 46 -3.94 -9.32 13.67
C ASP A 46 -4.75 -8.65 12.57
N ALA A 47 -4.17 -7.75 11.81
CA ALA A 47 -4.83 -7.11 10.69
C ALA A 47 -4.73 -7.97 9.42
N PRO A 48 -5.77 -8.00 8.55
CA PRO A 48 -5.74 -8.84 7.36
C PRO A 48 -4.91 -8.23 6.23
N LEU A 49 -4.37 -9.12 5.38
CA LEU A 49 -3.84 -8.75 4.07
C LEU A 49 -5.00 -8.64 3.08
N ILE A 50 -4.85 -7.77 2.09
CA ILE A 50 -5.75 -7.73 0.92
C ILE A 50 -5.09 -8.52 -0.20
N GLY A 51 -5.65 -9.69 -0.52
CA GLY A 51 -5.03 -10.64 -1.44
C GLY A 51 -4.78 -10.10 -2.85
N GLU A 52 -5.60 -9.17 -3.32
CA GLU A 52 -5.48 -8.57 -4.65
C GLU A 52 -4.40 -7.49 -4.74
N CYS A 53 -3.89 -7.00 -3.61
CA CYS A 53 -2.83 -5.99 -3.63
C CYS A 53 -1.48 -6.60 -4.03
N HIS A 54 -0.67 -5.81 -4.73
CA HIS A 54 0.65 -6.24 -5.19
C HIS A 54 1.62 -6.50 -4.04
N ALA A 55 1.56 -5.68 -3.00
CA ALA A 55 2.39 -5.83 -1.82
C ALA A 55 1.59 -5.53 -0.56
N SER A 56 1.98 -6.16 0.53
CA SER A 56 1.39 -5.96 1.85
C SER A 56 2.50 -5.98 2.89
N PHE A 57 2.50 -4.96 3.76
CA PHE A 57 3.49 -4.83 4.82
C PHE A 57 2.81 -4.93 6.17
N GLU A 58 3.17 -5.96 6.94
CA GLU A 58 2.72 -6.12 8.31
C GLU A 58 3.55 -5.21 9.21
N CYS A 59 2.88 -4.36 9.98
CA CYS A 59 3.52 -3.29 10.72
C CYS A 59 3.11 -3.27 12.17
N ARG A 60 4.07 -2.89 13.03
CA ARG A 60 3.85 -2.56 14.43
C ARG A 60 4.19 -1.11 14.68
N LEU A 61 3.35 -0.44 15.47
CA LEU A 61 3.59 0.95 15.84
C LEU A 61 4.79 1.03 16.79
N ARG A 62 5.80 1.79 16.39
CA ARG A 62 7.01 2.01 17.18
C ARG A 62 6.95 3.31 17.97
N ARG A 63 6.48 4.37 17.32
CA ARG A 63 6.36 5.67 17.94
C ARG A 63 5.15 6.40 17.43
N THR A 64 4.51 7.12 18.34
CA THR A 64 3.51 8.11 18.02
C THR A 64 4.07 9.44 18.49
N HIS A 65 4.24 10.38 17.58
CA HIS A 65 4.63 11.74 17.92
C HIS A 65 3.48 12.67 17.48
N ILE A 66 2.74 13.13 18.45
CA ILE A 66 1.61 14.03 18.20
C ILE A 66 1.99 15.37 18.80
N ASN A 67 2.20 16.37 17.94
CA ASN A 67 2.15 17.76 18.37
C ASN A 67 0.80 18.34 17.97
N ASP A 68 0.53 19.56 18.38
CA ASP A 68 -0.78 20.20 18.17
C ASP A 68 -1.15 20.36 16.69
N ASP A 69 -0.15 20.34 15.79
CA ASP A 69 -0.35 20.61 14.37
C ASP A 69 -0.23 19.36 13.49
N TYR A 70 0.66 18.41 13.82
CA TYR A 70 1.00 17.30 12.92
C TYR A 70 1.17 15.98 13.68
N PRO A 71 0.22 15.04 13.56
CA PRO A 71 0.45 13.69 14.06
C PRO A 71 1.47 12.95 13.18
N LEU A 72 2.44 12.30 13.80
CA LEU A 72 3.41 11.44 13.13
C LEU A 72 3.38 10.05 13.76
N PHE A 73 3.22 9.04 12.93
CA PHE A 73 3.24 7.64 13.33
C PHE A 73 4.43 6.96 12.68
N VAL A 74 5.26 6.28 13.46
CA VAL A 74 6.38 5.49 12.95
C VAL A 74 6.01 4.03 13.04
N TRP A 75 5.90 3.37 11.89
CA TRP A 75 5.55 1.97 11.76
C TRP A 75 6.79 1.16 11.40
N GLN A 76 7.03 0.11 12.16
CA GLN A 76 8.07 -0.86 11.81
C GLN A 76 7.45 -1.96 10.96
N VAL A 77 8.00 -2.18 9.77
CA VAL A 77 7.65 -3.32 8.95
C VAL A 77 8.29 -4.56 9.56
N VAL A 78 7.48 -5.51 9.98
CA VAL A 78 7.95 -6.77 10.58
C VAL A 78 7.86 -7.93 9.61
N ARG A 79 7.04 -7.81 8.56
CA ARG A 79 6.92 -8.80 7.50
C ARG A 79 6.46 -8.13 6.22
N ALA A 80 7.01 -8.55 5.09
CA ALA A 80 6.60 -8.06 3.78
C ALA A 80 6.14 -9.22 2.89
N HIS A 81 5.05 -9.01 2.15
CA HIS A 81 4.54 -9.92 1.14
C HIS A 81 4.51 -9.17 -0.17
N VAL A 82 5.22 -9.66 -1.17
CA VAL A 82 5.30 -9.00 -2.48
C VAL A 82 5.00 -10.02 -3.56
N ALA A 83 4.06 -9.70 -4.44
CA ALA A 83 3.75 -10.55 -5.58
C ALA A 83 4.95 -10.63 -6.53
N ALA A 84 5.21 -11.83 -7.06
CA ALA A 84 6.30 -12.04 -8.01
C ALA A 84 6.03 -11.35 -9.35
N ARG A 85 4.77 -11.17 -9.71
CA ARG A 85 4.35 -10.59 -10.98
C ARG A 85 3.21 -9.58 -10.79
N PRO A 86 3.18 -8.52 -11.61
CA PRO A 86 4.25 -8.11 -12.54
C PRO A 86 5.48 -7.61 -11.78
N LYS A 87 6.66 -7.71 -12.41
CA LYS A 87 7.91 -7.22 -11.81
C LYS A 87 7.85 -5.71 -11.58
N TRP A 88 7.23 -4.98 -12.50
CA TRP A 88 7.05 -3.54 -12.45
C TRP A 88 5.57 -3.23 -12.47
N PRO A 89 4.90 -3.22 -11.29
CA PRO A 89 3.47 -2.97 -11.23
C PRO A 89 3.16 -1.51 -11.55
N ARG A 90 1.96 -1.28 -12.07
CA ARG A 90 1.46 0.08 -12.28
C ARG A 90 0.89 0.59 -10.96
N THR A 91 1.69 1.31 -10.23
CA THR A 91 1.31 1.93 -8.96
C THR A 91 0.41 3.13 -9.18
N VAL A 92 -0.38 3.47 -8.16
CA VAL A 92 -1.36 4.55 -8.23
C VAL A 92 -1.08 5.60 -7.17
N HIS A 93 -1.29 6.86 -7.53
CA HIS A 93 -1.00 8.01 -6.68
C HIS A 93 -2.21 8.94 -6.68
N TYR A 94 -2.84 9.12 -5.52
CA TYR A 94 -3.98 10.02 -5.42
C TYR A 94 -3.52 11.47 -5.43
N ARG A 95 -4.12 12.28 -6.31
CA ARG A 95 -3.78 13.68 -6.46
C ARG A 95 -4.81 14.64 -5.87
N GLY A 96 -5.89 14.10 -5.33
CA GLY A 96 -7.02 14.90 -4.85
C GLY A 96 -8.10 15.06 -5.93
N GLU A 97 -9.28 15.45 -5.50
CA GLU A 97 -10.43 15.71 -6.38
C GLU A 97 -10.80 14.53 -7.29
N GLY A 98 -10.66 13.30 -6.77
CA GLY A 98 -10.99 12.09 -7.53
C GLY A 98 -9.99 11.74 -8.62
N ARG A 99 -8.84 12.40 -8.69
CA ARG A 99 -7.84 12.17 -9.74
C ARG A 99 -6.70 11.32 -9.23
N PHE A 100 -6.27 10.39 -10.07
CA PHE A 100 -5.13 9.53 -9.80
C PHE A 100 -4.09 9.68 -10.89
N MET A 101 -2.83 9.63 -10.50
CA MET A 101 -1.72 9.43 -11.41
C MET A 101 -1.32 7.96 -11.34
N VAL A 102 -1.18 7.31 -12.48
CA VAL A 102 -0.71 5.94 -12.58
C VAL A 102 0.74 5.97 -13.06
N SER A 103 1.61 5.14 -12.47
CA SER A 103 2.99 5.04 -12.94
C SER A 103 3.01 4.68 -14.43
N GLY A 104 3.89 5.33 -15.18
CA GLY A 104 3.91 5.27 -16.63
C GLY A 104 5.16 4.63 -17.21
N ASP A 105 5.62 5.19 -18.31
CA ASP A 105 6.70 4.65 -19.11
C ASP A 105 8.05 4.68 -18.38
N GLU A 106 8.85 3.65 -18.59
CA GLU A 106 10.22 3.63 -18.15
C GLU A 106 11.09 4.50 -19.07
N THR A 107 12.09 5.11 -18.47
CA THR A 107 13.16 5.77 -19.22
C THR A 107 14.48 5.46 -18.52
N SER A 108 15.54 5.35 -19.31
CA SER A 108 16.85 5.00 -18.77
C SER A 108 17.81 6.18 -18.82
N ARG A 109 18.55 6.35 -17.76
CA ARG A 109 19.69 7.26 -17.64
C ARG A 109 20.96 6.50 -17.23
N ARG A 110 20.97 5.19 -17.51
CA ARG A 110 22.04 4.27 -17.12
C ARG A 110 23.42 4.80 -17.49
N ARG A 111 23.56 5.42 -18.66
CA ARG A 111 24.83 5.98 -19.14
C ARG A 111 25.37 7.14 -18.30
N LEU A 112 24.54 7.76 -17.46
CA LEU A 112 24.95 8.85 -16.59
C LEU A 112 25.45 8.35 -15.23
N PHE A 113 25.30 7.06 -14.97
CA PHE A 113 25.74 6.44 -13.72
C PHE A 113 27.09 5.77 -13.92
N ARG A 114 27.94 5.83 -12.91
CA ARG A 114 29.17 5.03 -12.88
C ARG A 114 28.80 3.55 -12.79
N PRO A 115 29.52 2.64 -13.51
CA PRO A 115 29.16 1.22 -13.53
C PRO A 115 29.01 0.58 -12.16
N GLU A 116 29.86 0.94 -11.23
CA GLU A 116 29.83 0.39 -9.86
C GLU A 116 28.58 0.78 -9.07
N MET A 117 27.88 1.85 -9.49
CA MET A 117 26.64 2.29 -8.86
C MET A 117 25.40 1.57 -9.41
N LEU A 118 25.58 0.77 -10.44
CA LEU A 118 24.48 0.03 -11.10
C LEU A 118 24.43 -1.44 -10.69
N GLN A 119 25.35 -1.88 -9.85
CA GLN A 119 25.39 -3.24 -9.34
C GLN A 119 24.48 -3.35 -8.13
N GLN A 120 23.38 -4.05 -8.31
CA GLN A 120 22.46 -4.44 -7.23
C GLN A 120 22.04 -5.88 -7.41
#